data_15879348669a003e4e731f830779a7e5
#
_entry.id   15879348669a003e4e731f830779a7e5
#
_cell.length_a   1.000
_cell.length_b   1.000
_cell.length_c   1.000
_cell.angle_alpha   90.00
_cell.angle_beta   90.00
_cell.angle_gamma   90.00
#
_symmetry.space_group_name_H-M   'P 1'
#
loop_
_entity.id
_entity.type
_entity.pdbx_description
1 polymer ?
#
loop_
_entity_poly.entity_id
_entity_poly.type
_entity_poly.pdbx_seq_one_letter_code
_entity_poly.pdbx_strand_id
1 'polypeptide(L)'
;MDEYCENTGEDRKYAIKKFNYKVKIKDKEDYRKRKTKYNGEVVSQLVKLWKIFDYPCGQRLKPAIQIELPRLRDFGEISCSDTIAKQLLKISSSTIDRRLNHEKEVLKLKGKYRKKNSSFLLSTIPTKTGADFDKSMIC
;
A
#
# COMPACT_ATOMS: atom_id res chain seq x y z
N MET A 1 12.05 39.54 17.54
CA MET A 1 11.37 38.24 17.76
C MET A 1 10.25 38.06 16.73
N ASP A 2 9.47 39.06 16.45
CA ASP A 2 8.38 39.00 15.48
C ASP A 2 8.89 38.82 14.04
N GLU A 3 9.93 39.52 13.64
CA GLU A 3 10.62 39.39 12.38
C GLU A 3 11.17 37.96 12.18
N TYR A 4 11.67 37.32 13.24
CA TYR A 4 12.10 35.92 13.18
C TYR A 4 10.92 34.99 12.93
N CYS A 5 9.79 35.20 13.61
CA CYS A 5 8.58 34.36 13.42
C CYS A 5 7.98 34.55 12.03
N GLU A 6 7.97 35.78 11.49
CA GLU A 6 7.50 36.06 10.13
C GLU A 6 8.37 35.36 9.06
N ASN A 7 9.70 35.42 9.23
CA ASN A 7 10.62 34.82 8.27
C ASN A 7 10.66 33.26 8.33
N THR A 8 10.43 32.68 9.51
CA THR A 8 10.52 31.23 9.72
C THR A 8 9.17 30.53 9.73
N GLY A 9 8.07 31.26 9.92
CA GLY A 9 6.73 30.69 10.12
C GLY A 9 6.56 29.94 11.44
N GLU A 10 7.52 30.09 12.38
CA GLU A 10 7.45 29.45 13.70
C GLU A 10 6.57 30.22 14.67
N ASP A 11 5.80 29.49 15.50
CA ASP A 11 5.00 30.10 16.57
C ASP A 11 5.89 30.84 17.56
N ARG A 12 5.45 32.05 18.00
CA ARG A 12 6.21 32.91 18.91
C ARG A 12 6.56 32.23 20.24
N LYS A 13 5.65 31.45 20.82
CA LYS A 13 5.91 30.74 22.08
C LYS A 13 6.98 29.66 21.89
N TYR A 14 6.97 29.01 20.73
CA TYR A 14 8.00 28.05 20.37
C TYR A 14 9.36 28.69 20.17
N ALA A 15 9.41 29.81 19.45
CA ALA A 15 10.63 30.61 19.26
C ALA A 15 11.23 31.05 20.59
N ILE A 16 10.41 31.60 21.52
CA ILE A 16 10.85 31.99 22.87
C ILE A 16 11.44 30.79 23.63
N LYS A 17 10.79 29.64 23.61
CA LYS A 17 11.33 28.41 24.24
C LYS A 17 12.65 28.01 23.61
N LYS A 18 12.76 28.07 22.28
CA LYS A 18 13.95 27.71 21.53
C LYS A 18 15.16 28.56 21.91
N PHE A 19 14.95 29.86 22.15
CA PHE A 19 16.01 30.80 22.55
C PHE A 19 16.33 30.77 24.05
N ASN A 20 15.31 30.65 24.91
CA ASN A 20 15.50 30.60 26.36
C ASN A 20 16.05 29.28 26.87
N TYR A 21 15.60 28.20 26.31
CA TYR A 21 16.16 26.91 26.62
C TYR A 21 17.16 26.60 25.50
N LYS A 22 18.44 26.36 25.83
CA LYS A 22 19.43 25.81 24.90
C LYS A 22 18.94 24.45 24.40
N VAL A 23 17.96 24.47 23.49
CA VAL A 23 17.45 23.25 22.86
C VAL A 23 18.62 22.67 22.09
N LYS A 24 19.20 21.59 22.60
CA LYS A 24 20.17 20.80 21.83
C LYS A 24 19.42 20.31 20.59
N ILE A 25 19.69 20.95 19.46
CA ILE A 25 19.25 20.46 18.16
C ILE A 25 19.94 19.10 18.02
N LYS A 26 19.19 18.01 18.18
CA LYS A 26 19.73 16.69 17.93
C LYS A 26 20.05 16.61 16.45
N ASP A 27 21.32 16.42 16.14
CA ASP A 27 21.73 16.17 14.77
C ASP A 27 20.94 14.97 14.21
N LYS A 28 20.63 15.01 12.91
CA LYS A 28 19.84 13.94 12.25
C LYS A 28 20.40 12.55 12.45
N GLU A 29 21.69 12.44 12.78
CA GLU A 29 22.40 11.20 13.04
C GLU A 29 22.02 10.54 14.39
N ASP A 30 21.55 11.30 15.36
CA ASP A 30 21.15 10.81 16.69
C ASP A 30 19.79 10.08 16.71
N TYR A 31 19.03 10.15 15.63
CA TYR A 31 17.79 9.38 15.52
C TYR A 31 18.10 7.90 15.31
N ARG A 32 17.97 7.10 16.37
CA ARG A 32 18.06 5.64 16.27
C ARG A 32 17.06 5.12 15.25
N LYS A 33 17.55 4.79 14.05
CA LYS A 33 16.75 4.15 13.02
C LYS A 33 16.30 2.79 13.56
N ARG A 34 14.99 2.56 13.65
CA ARG A 34 14.46 1.25 14.02
C ARG A 34 14.94 0.21 13.01
N LYS A 35 15.46 -0.93 13.50
CA LYS A 35 15.85 -2.05 12.62
C LYS A 35 14.62 -2.50 11.81
N THR A 36 14.79 -2.60 10.52
CA THR A 36 13.74 -3.09 9.61
C THR A 36 13.55 -4.59 9.84
N LYS A 37 12.39 -5.00 10.31
CA LYS A 37 12.08 -6.41 10.58
C LYS A 37 11.92 -7.22 9.29
N TYR A 38 11.42 -6.62 8.23
CA TYR A 38 11.18 -7.26 6.94
C TYR A 38 12.07 -6.61 5.88
N ASN A 39 13.03 -7.38 5.37
CA ASN A 39 14.02 -6.95 4.38
C ASN A 39 13.40 -6.87 2.98
N GLY A 40 14.13 -6.31 2.01
CA GLY A 40 13.71 -6.24 0.62
C GLY A 40 13.38 -7.60 0.01
N GLU A 41 14.10 -8.66 0.40
CA GLU A 41 13.85 -10.03 -0.04
C GLU A 41 12.46 -10.53 0.39
N VAL A 42 12.07 -10.27 1.65
CA VAL A 42 10.72 -10.63 2.13
C VAL A 42 9.65 -9.88 1.36
N VAL A 43 9.89 -8.59 1.07
CA VAL A 43 8.96 -7.77 0.31
C VAL A 43 8.84 -8.26 -1.13
N SER A 44 9.95 -8.63 -1.79
CA SER A 44 9.89 -9.17 -3.16
C SER A 44 9.12 -10.50 -3.25
N GLN A 45 9.29 -11.40 -2.29
CA GLN A 45 8.50 -12.63 -2.22
C GLN A 45 7.02 -12.33 -1.92
N LEU A 46 6.74 -11.35 -1.05
CA LEU A 46 5.38 -10.90 -0.77
C LEU A 46 4.69 -10.34 -2.02
N VAL A 47 5.42 -9.57 -2.84
CA VAL A 47 4.90 -9.04 -4.13
C VAL A 47 4.60 -10.18 -5.11
N LYS A 48 5.44 -11.22 -5.18
CA LYS A 48 5.17 -12.41 -6.01
C LYS A 48 3.87 -13.11 -5.56
N LEU A 49 3.75 -13.40 -4.27
CA LEU A 49 2.53 -13.99 -3.69
C LEU A 49 1.30 -13.13 -3.98
N TRP A 50 1.40 -11.82 -3.81
CA TRP A 50 0.32 -10.89 -4.08
C TRP A 50 -0.15 -10.93 -5.54
N LYS A 51 0.78 -11.10 -6.49
CA LYS A 51 0.45 -11.27 -7.92
C LYS A 51 -0.19 -12.62 -8.21
N ILE A 52 0.31 -13.72 -7.62
CA ILE A 52 -0.24 -15.09 -7.78
C ILE A 52 -1.71 -15.14 -7.32
N PHE A 53 -2.02 -14.44 -6.21
CA PHE A 53 -3.39 -14.41 -5.67
C PHE A 53 -4.29 -13.31 -6.25
N ASP A 54 -3.90 -12.69 -7.36
CA ASP A 54 -4.67 -11.65 -8.05
C ASP A 54 -4.96 -10.40 -7.20
N TYR A 55 -3.89 -9.86 -6.62
CA TYR A 55 -3.86 -8.55 -5.95
C TYR A 55 -4.82 -8.35 -4.77
N PRO A 56 -5.02 -9.30 -3.86
CA PRO A 56 -5.95 -9.17 -2.75
C PRO A 56 -5.47 -8.13 -1.72
N CYS A 57 -6.38 -7.67 -0.86
CA CYS A 57 -6.00 -6.88 0.31
C CYS A 57 -5.26 -7.73 1.35
N GLY A 58 -4.52 -7.08 2.27
CA GLY A 58 -3.71 -7.76 3.28
C GLY A 58 -4.50 -8.71 4.19
N GLN A 59 -5.78 -8.40 4.46
CA GLN A 59 -6.65 -9.28 5.26
C GLN A 59 -6.94 -10.61 4.56
N ARG A 60 -7.12 -10.60 3.24
CA ARG A 60 -7.34 -11.82 2.44
C ARG A 60 -6.02 -12.52 2.12
N LEU A 61 -4.96 -11.76 1.87
CA LEU A 61 -3.66 -12.32 1.51
C LEU A 61 -3.02 -13.08 2.66
N LYS A 62 -3.18 -12.61 3.91
CA LYS A 62 -2.58 -13.28 5.08
C LYS A 62 -3.01 -14.73 5.25
N PRO A 63 -4.31 -15.09 5.32
CA PRO A 63 -4.73 -16.49 5.42
C PRO A 63 -4.33 -17.30 4.19
N ALA A 64 -4.38 -16.73 2.98
CA ALA A 64 -3.93 -17.41 1.77
C ALA A 64 -2.44 -17.79 1.86
N ILE A 65 -1.57 -16.89 2.32
CA ILE A 65 -0.15 -17.17 2.56
C ILE A 65 0.01 -18.32 3.57
N GLN A 66 -0.76 -18.32 4.65
CA GLN A 66 -0.63 -19.33 5.70
C GLN A 66 -0.96 -20.74 5.21
N ILE A 67 -1.92 -20.87 4.30
CA ILE A 67 -2.37 -22.16 3.76
C ILE A 67 -1.53 -22.59 2.56
N GLU A 68 -1.30 -21.69 1.61
CA GLU A 68 -0.74 -22.05 0.31
C GLU A 68 0.78 -21.90 0.21
N LEU A 69 1.45 -21.15 1.10
CA LEU A 69 2.90 -20.95 1.02
C LEU A 69 3.69 -22.27 1.01
N PRO A 70 3.39 -23.29 1.84
CA PRO A 70 4.09 -24.57 1.78
C PRO A 70 3.95 -25.23 0.41
N ARG A 71 2.73 -25.30 -0.13
CA ARG A 71 2.43 -25.90 -1.44
C ARG A 71 3.14 -25.17 -2.58
N LEU A 72 3.14 -23.83 -2.59
CA LEU A 72 3.82 -23.03 -3.61
C LEU A 72 5.34 -23.23 -3.59
N ARG A 73 5.91 -23.52 -2.42
CA ARG A 73 7.33 -23.88 -2.30
C ARG A 73 7.59 -25.28 -2.86
N ASP A 74 6.74 -26.24 -2.56
CA ASP A 74 6.85 -27.63 -3.05
C ASP A 74 6.75 -27.69 -4.58
N PHE A 75 5.90 -26.86 -5.18
CA PHE A 75 5.78 -26.72 -6.64
C PHE A 75 6.89 -25.85 -7.28
N GLY A 76 7.77 -25.25 -6.48
CA GLY A 76 8.86 -24.40 -6.99
C GLY A 76 8.45 -23.02 -7.48
N GLU A 77 7.17 -22.62 -7.34
CA GLU A 77 6.66 -21.29 -7.73
C GLU A 77 7.27 -20.19 -6.87
N ILE A 78 7.53 -20.47 -5.61
CA ILE A 78 8.15 -19.57 -4.65
C ILE A 78 9.45 -20.18 -4.11
N SER A 79 10.58 -19.65 -4.57
CA SER A 79 11.89 -20.01 -4.03
C SER A 79 12.29 -19.01 -2.95
N CYS A 80 12.15 -19.39 -1.69
CA CYS A 80 12.57 -18.57 -0.56
C CYS A 80 13.22 -19.43 0.53
N SER A 81 14.15 -18.84 1.28
CA SER A 81 14.77 -19.50 2.43
C SER A 81 13.75 -19.74 3.54
N ASP A 82 14.00 -20.69 4.42
CA ASP A 82 13.11 -21.01 5.54
C ASP A 82 12.95 -19.83 6.50
N THR A 83 13.97 -19.00 6.63
CA THR A 83 13.90 -17.77 7.42
C THR A 83 12.87 -16.78 6.86
N ILE A 84 12.86 -16.59 5.53
CA ILE A 84 11.91 -15.74 4.83
C ILE A 84 10.49 -16.33 4.91
N ALA A 85 10.33 -17.63 4.71
CA ALA A 85 9.06 -18.33 4.84
C ALA A 85 8.45 -18.14 6.24
N LYS A 86 9.24 -18.33 7.30
CA LYS A 86 8.82 -18.08 8.69
C LYS A 86 8.40 -16.62 8.93
N GLN A 87 9.08 -15.66 8.30
CA GLN A 87 8.72 -14.24 8.39
C GLN A 87 7.42 -13.94 7.66
N LEU A 88 7.19 -14.51 6.47
CA LEU A 88 5.95 -14.38 5.71
C LEU A 88 4.74 -14.96 6.44
N LEU A 89 4.88 -16.10 7.12
CA LEU A 89 3.83 -16.68 7.94
C LEU A 89 3.46 -15.83 9.17
N LYS A 90 4.43 -15.10 9.73
CA LYS A 90 4.24 -14.25 10.91
C LYS A 90 3.83 -12.81 10.60
N ILE A 91 3.82 -12.41 9.33
CA ILE A 91 3.50 -11.03 8.95
C ILE A 91 2.03 -10.70 9.25
N SER A 92 1.76 -9.50 9.74
CA SER A 92 0.38 -9.04 9.96
C SER A 92 -0.23 -8.46 8.68
N SER A 93 -1.56 -8.55 8.55
CA SER A 93 -2.31 -7.99 7.40
C SER A 93 -2.03 -6.51 7.18
N SER A 94 -2.00 -5.71 8.25
CA SER A 94 -1.67 -4.28 8.15
C SER A 94 -0.25 -4.02 7.66
N THR A 95 0.71 -4.88 8.03
CA THR A 95 2.09 -4.78 7.54
C THR A 95 2.18 -5.17 6.07
N ILE A 96 1.43 -6.19 5.64
CA ILE A 96 1.29 -6.57 4.23
C ILE A 96 0.84 -5.37 3.42
N ASP A 97 -0.27 -4.74 3.78
CA ASP A 97 -0.81 -3.59 3.06
C ASP A 97 0.17 -2.43 3.01
N ARG A 98 0.85 -2.14 4.11
CA ARG A 98 1.87 -1.07 4.17
C ARG A 98 3.07 -1.36 3.27
N ARG A 99 3.54 -2.61 3.23
CA ARG A 99 4.69 -3.00 2.39
C ARG A 99 4.33 -3.05 0.91
N LEU A 100 3.10 -3.41 0.57
CA LEU A 100 2.61 -3.44 -0.80
C LEU A 100 2.13 -2.06 -1.31
N ASN A 101 2.10 -1.03 -0.46
CA ASN A 101 1.56 0.27 -0.84
C ASN A 101 2.25 0.86 -2.07
N HIS A 102 3.57 0.79 -2.14
CA HIS A 102 4.33 1.26 -3.31
C HIS A 102 3.89 0.54 -4.59
N GLU A 103 3.79 -0.79 -4.58
CA GLU A 103 3.35 -1.57 -5.74
C GLU A 103 1.91 -1.27 -6.15
N LYS A 104 1.03 -1.05 -5.16
CA LYS A 104 -0.34 -0.61 -5.40
C LYS A 104 -0.39 0.76 -6.08
N GLU A 105 0.44 1.70 -5.66
CA GLU A 105 0.56 3.03 -6.27
C GLU A 105 1.03 2.94 -7.73
N VAL A 106 2.06 2.14 -7.99
CA VAL A 106 2.57 1.90 -9.36
C VAL A 106 1.47 1.32 -10.26
N LEU A 107 0.67 0.37 -9.76
CA LEU A 107 -0.44 -0.19 -10.52
C LEU A 107 -1.56 0.82 -10.78
N LYS A 108 -1.88 1.67 -9.79
CA LYS A 108 -2.84 2.78 -9.98
C LYS A 108 -2.37 3.75 -11.05
N LEU A 109 -1.08 4.10 -11.07
CA LEU A 109 -0.49 4.94 -12.09
C LEU A 109 -0.62 4.30 -13.48
N LYS A 110 -0.27 3.02 -13.63
CA LYS A 110 -0.46 2.28 -14.88
C LYS A 110 -1.92 2.26 -15.33
N GLY A 111 -2.86 2.15 -14.39
CA GLY A 111 -4.30 2.20 -14.67
C GLY A 111 -4.77 3.57 -15.17
N LYS A 112 -4.17 4.68 -14.69
CA LYS A 112 -4.50 6.03 -15.15
C LYS A 112 -4.17 6.27 -16.63
N TYR A 113 -3.14 5.59 -17.15
CA TYR A 113 -2.74 5.69 -18.55
C TYR A 113 -3.47 4.70 -19.47
N ARG A 114 -4.29 3.79 -18.93
CA ARG A 114 -5.21 3.02 -19.77
C ARG A 114 -6.24 3.98 -20.37
N LYS A 115 -6.35 3.98 -21.70
CA LYS A 115 -7.39 4.73 -22.42
C LYS A 115 -8.73 4.36 -21.76
N LYS A 116 -9.40 5.34 -21.15
CA LYS A 116 -10.80 5.18 -20.76
C LYS A 116 -11.57 4.89 -22.03
N ASN A 117 -12.39 3.84 -22.00
CA ASN A 117 -13.34 3.61 -23.10
C ASN A 117 -14.05 4.93 -23.37
N SER A 118 -14.06 5.38 -24.64
CA SER A 118 -14.61 6.67 -24.98
C SER A 118 -16.04 6.76 -24.45
N SER A 119 -16.41 7.89 -23.87
CA SER A 119 -17.77 8.12 -23.38
C SER A 119 -18.80 7.95 -24.49
N PHE A 120 -18.37 8.08 -25.76
CA PHE A 120 -19.14 7.82 -26.95
C PHE A 120 -19.69 6.39 -27.00
N LEU A 121 -18.90 5.37 -26.67
CA LEU A 121 -19.38 3.98 -26.63
C LEU A 121 -20.44 3.78 -25.54
N LEU A 122 -20.25 4.41 -24.39
CA LEU A 122 -21.22 4.33 -23.28
C LEU A 122 -22.52 5.08 -23.59
N SER A 123 -22.49 6.16 -24.38
CA SER A 123 -23.70 6.88 -24.80
C SER A 123 -24.43 6.21 -25.96
N THR A 124 -23.74 5.39 -26.76
CA THR A 124 -24.32 4.72 -27.94
C THR A 124 -24.93 3.36 -27.61
N ILE A 125 -24.48 2.73 -26.49
CA ILE A 125 -25.04 1.44 -26.05
C ILE A 125 -26.24 1.73 -25.13
N PRO A 126 -27.50 1.43 -25.55
CA PRO A 126 -28.64 1.58 -24.67
C PRO A 126 -28.53 0.58 -23.52
N THR A 127 -28.31 1.08 -22.31
CA THR A 127 -28.36 0.26 -21.10
C THR A 127 -29.80 0.02 -20.72
N LYS A 128 -30.31 -1.21 -20.92
CA LYS A 128 -31.61 -1.60 -20.38
C LYS A 128 -31.49 -1.73 -18.86
N THR A 129 -32.29 -0.98 -18.14
CA THR A 129 -32.46 -1.14 -16.69
C THR A 129 -33.47 -2.26 -16.40
N GLY A 130 -33.42 -2.89 -15.20
CA GLY A 130 -34.36 -3.96 -14.83
C GLY A 130 -35.80 -3.61 -15.03
N ALA A 131 -36.19 -2.33 -14.92
CA ALA A 131 -37.54 -1.82 -15.16
C ALA A 131 -38.01 -1.92 -16.64
N ASP A 132 -37.05 -2.03 -17.57
CA ASP A 132 -37.36 -2.13 -19.01
C ASP A 132 -37.68 -3.58 -19.43
N PHE A 133 -37.32 -4.56 -18.58
CA PHE A 133 -37.60 -5.99 -18.84
C PHE A 133 -39.02 -6.39 -18.48
N ASP A 134 -39.66 -5.73 -17.50
CA ASP A 134 -41.02 -6.07 -17.04
C ASP A 134 -42.10 -5.62 -17.99
N LYS A 135 -41.84 -4.65 -18.88
CA LYS A 135 -42.84 -4.13 -19.84
C LYS A 135 -43.01 -4.99 -21.09
N SER A 136 -42.09 -5.91 -21.37
CA SER A 136 -42.13 -6.73 -22.59
C SER A 136 -42.74 -8.11 -22.39
N MET A 137 -43.16 -8.45 -21.17
CA MET A 137 -43.76 -9.76 -20.83
C MET A 137 -45.28 -9.70 -20.60
N ILE A 138 -45.94 -8.57 -20.87
CA ILE A 138 -47.39 -8.43 -20.76
C ILE A 138 -47.94 -8.14 -22.17
N CYS A 139 -48.00 -9.18 -22.98
CA CYS A 139 -48.87 -9.32 -24.13
C CYS A 139 -49.24 -10.78 -24.28
#